data_485a1fe2bc146ace1a9507c91b5325d7
#
_entry.id   485a1fe2bc146ace1a9507c91b5325d7
#
_cell.length_a   1.000
_cell.length_b   1.000
_cell.length_c   1.000
_cell.angle_alpha   90.00
_cell.angle_beta   90.00
_cell.angle_gamma   90.00
#
_symmetry.space_group_name_H-M   'P 1'
#
loop_
_entity.id
_entity.type
_entity.pdbx_description
1 polymer ?
#
loop_
_entity_poly.entity_id
_entity_poly.type
_entity_poly.pdbx_seq_one_letter_code
_entity_poly.pdbx_strand_id
1 'polypeptide(L)'
;MNHFVGIGRLTRDPEVRYTQSGTACARFTLAIDRRKSSDGNQQADFIPCVAWEKTAEVISQYTGKGRKIAVEGRIQTRSYDSKDGTKRYATEVVVQSMEFCDSKGGGQDGSTSPAAPPEQQGIFDGSRAVADSDIPF
;
A
#
# COMPACT_ATOMS: atom_id res chain seq x y z
N MET A 1 -5.02 -21.86 -6.19
CA MET A 1 -4.26 -20.62 -6.31
C MET A 1 -4.73 -19.65 -5.26
N ASN A 2 -3.80 -18.99 -4.57
CA ASN A 2 -4.15 -18.06 -3.48
C ASN A 2 -3.21 -16.86 -3.61
N HIS A 3 -3.72 -15.80 -4.18
CA HIS A 3 -2.88 -14.65 -4.50
C HIS A 3 -3.69 -13.37 -4.34
N PHE A 4 -3.15 -12.44 -3.59
CA PHE A 4 -3.77 -11.15 -3.35
C PHE A 4 -2.85 -10.05 -3.85
N VAL A 5 -3.41 -9.09 -4.55
CA VAL A 5 -2.69 -7.88 -4.95
C VAL A 5 -3.62 -6.72 -4.67
N GLY A 6 -3.14 -5.74 -3.95
CA GLY A 6 -3.98 -4.59 -3.64
C GLY A 6 -3.15 -3.34 -3.41
N ILE A 7 -3.75 -2.20 -3.67
CA ILE A 7 -3.13 -0.91 -3.44
C ILE A 7 -4.05 -0.13 -2.52
N GLY A 8 -3.49 0.41 -1.47
CA GLY A 8 -4.28 1.17 -0.52
C GLY A 8 -3.40 2.00 0.40
N ARG A 9 -4.05 2.66 1.36
CA ARG A 9 -3.34 3.49 2.32
C ARG A 9 -3.44 2.86 3.69
N LEU A 10 -2.39 2.99 4.47
CA LEU A 10 -2.42 2.49 5.83
C LEU A 10 -3.36 3.36 6.65
N THR A 11 -4.21 2.73 7.44
CA THR A 11 -5.15 3.47 8.27
C THR A 11 -4.50 4.02 9.53
N ARG A 12 -3.36 3.44 9.92
CA ARG A 12 -2.58 3.92 11.06
C ARG A 12 -1.19 3.33 10.93
N ASP A 13 -0.30 3.73 11.80
CA ASP A 13 1.06 3.24 11.75
C ASP A 13 1.09 1.73 11.98
N PRO A 14 2.00 1.01 11.32
CA PRO A 14 2.09 -0.43 11.51
C PRO A 14 2.48 -0.76 12.94
N GLU A 15 1.88 -1.80 13.47
CA GLU A 15 2.21 -2.27 14.81
C GLU A 15 3.21 -3.39 14.67
N VAL A 16 4.39 -3.22 15.26
CA VAL A 16 5.46 -4.21 15.14
C VAL A 16 5.63 -4.94 16.44
N ARG A 17 5.70 -6.24 16.37
CA ARG A 17 5.98 -7.08 17.52
C ARG A 17 7.01 -8.11 17.13
N TYR A 18 7.65 -8.66 18.14
CA TYR A 18 8.66 -9.68 17.93
C TYR A 18 8.23 -10.96 18.62
N THR A 19 8.43 -12.08 17.94
CA THR A 19 8.12 -13.37 18.54
C THR A 19 9.22 -13.73 19.54
N GLN A 20 9.02 -14.82 20.27
CA GLN A 20 10.01 -15.25 21.23
C GLN A 20 11.33 -15.58 20.54
N SER A 21 11.30 -16.01 19.31
CA SER A 21 12.52 -16.30 18.58
C SER A 21 13.14 -15.05 17.98
N GLY A 22 12.54 -13.89 18.18
CA GLY A 22 13.10 -12.66 17.64
C GLY A 22 12.64 -12.28 16.26
N THR A 23 11.65 -12.96 15.73
CA THR A 23 11.16 -12.68 14.39
C THR A 23 10.21 -11.49 14.40
N ALA A 24 10.45 -10.53 13.55
CA ALA A 24 9.62 -9.34 13.46
C ALA A 24 8.30 -9.65 12.77
N CYS A 25 7.23 -9.07 13.28
CA CYS A 25 5.90 -9.20 12.71
C CYS A 25 5.24 -7.83 12.74
N ALA A 26 4.82 -7.35 11.58
CA ALA A 26 4.14 -6.07 11.49
C ALA A 26 2.70 -6.30 11.08
N ARG A 27 1.78 -5.66 11.78
CA ARG A 27 0.36 -5.73 11.44
C ARG A 27 -0.13 -4.34 11.10
N PHE A 28 -0.92 -4.27 10.07
CA PHE A 28 -1.48 -3.00 9.63
C PHE A 28 -2.75 -3.26 8.85
N THR A 29 -3.50 -2.21 8.61
CA THR A 29 -4.73 -2.31 7.83
C THR A 29 -4.62 -1.38 6.63
N LEU A 30 -4.94 -1.91 5.47
CA LEU A 30 -4.99 -1.13 4.26
C LEU A 30 -6.41 -0.73 3.95
N ALA A 31 -6.61 0.54 3.65
CA ALA A 31 -7.89 1.03 3.16
C ALA A 31 -7.79 1.06 1.63
N ILE A 32 -8.54 0.19 1.01
CA ILE A 32 -8.52 0.06 -0.45
C ILE A 32 -9.84 0.63 -0.97
N ASP A 33 -9.74 1.64 -1.80
CA ASP A 33 -10.92 2.31 -2.29
C ASP A 33 -11.72 1.42 -3.24
N ARG A 34 -13.02 1.45 -3.07
CA ARG A 34 -13.89 0.79 -4.03
C ARG A 34 -14.15 1.72 -5.18
N ARG A 35 -14.63 1.15 -6.27
CA ARG A 35 -15.03 1.97 -7.38
C ARG A 35 -16.14 2.90 -6.92
N LYS A 36 -16.12 4.14 -7.37
CA LYS A 36 -17.11 5.11 -6.98
C LYS A 36 -18.48 4.64 -7.41
N SER A 37 -19.45 4.74 -6.54
CA SER A 37 -20.78 4.28 -6.88
C SER A 37 -21.51 5.36 -7.66
N SER A 38 -22.64 4.98 -8.27
CA SER A 38 -23.39 5.90 -9.09
C SER A 38 -23.99 7.05 -8.30
N ASP A 39 -24.17 6.87 -6.99
CA ASP A 39 -24.69 7.95 -6.18
C ASP A 39 -23.59 8.86 -5.64
N GLY A 40 -22.38 8.68 -6.10
CA GLY A 40 -21.28 9.54 -5.70
C GLY A 40 -20.58 9.18 -4.41
N ASN A 41 -21.05 8.19 -3.71
CA ASN A 41 -20.43 7.79 -2.46
C ASN A 41 -19.17 6.99 -2.71
N GLN A 42 -18.15 7.29 -1.94
CA GLN A 42 -16.88 6.58 -2.03
C GLN A 42 -16.73 5.72 -0.78
N GLN A 43 -16.51 4.45 -0.96
CA GLN A 43 -16.31 3.53 0.14
C GLN A 43 -14.97 2.86 0.01
N ALA A 44 -14.49 2.32 1.10
CA ALA A 44 -13.22 1.62 1.12
C ALA A 44 -13.39 0.29 1.84
N ASP A 45 -12.59 -0.67 1.45
CA ASP A 45 -12.50 -1.93 2.16
C ASP A 45 -11.27 -1.89 3.04
N PHE A 46 -11.41 -2.34 4.27
CA PHE A 46 -10.31 -2.33 5.22
C PHE A 46 -9.77 -3.73 5.33
N ILE A 47 -8.57 -3.93 4.84
CA ILE A 47 -7.98 -5.26 4.71
C ILE A 47 -6.87 -5.42 5.73
N PRO A 48 -7.03 -6.32 6.69
CA PRO A 48 -5.95 -6.56 7.65
C PRO A 48 -4.81 -7.29 6.99
N CYS A 49 -3.61 -6.82 7.25
CA CYS A 49 -2.40 -7.36 6.65
C CYS A 49 -1.38 -7.69 7.73
N VAL A 50 -0.59 -8.69 7.46
CA VAL A 50 0.50 -9.04 8.36
C VAL A 50 1.74 -9.31 7.52
N ALA A 51 2.87 -8.80 7.98
CA ALA A 51 4.14 -9.01 7.31
C ALA A 51 5.14 -9.58 8.31
N TRP A 52 6.09 -10.36 7.81
CA TRP A 52 7.06 -11.04 8.65
C TRP A 52 8.47 -10.70 8.25
N GLU A 53 9.37 -10.72 9.22
CA GLU A 53 10.80 -10.64 9.01
C GLU A 53 11.19 -9.38 8.24
N LYS A 54 11.88 -9.52 7.15
CA LYS A 54 12.37 -8.36 6.42
C LYS A 54 11.27 -7.47 5.91
N THR A 55 10.19 -8.05 5.44
CA THR A 55 9.06 -7.25 4.97
C THR A 55 8.48 -6.44 6.13
N ALA A 56 8.42 -7.04 7.32
CA ALA A 56 7.93 -6.32 8.48
C ALA A 56 8.84 -5.13 8.81
N GLU A 57 10.13 -5.32 8.70
CA GLU A 57 11.06 -4.24 8.99
C GLU A 57 10.94 -3.12 7.99
N VAL A 58 10.82 -3.45 6.71
CA VAL A 58 10.68 -2.42 5.69
C VAL A 58 9.40 -1.63 5.91
N ILE A 59 8.31 -2.33 6.20
CA ILE A 59 7.05 -1.65 6.40
C ILE A 59 7.12 -0.74 7.63
N SER A 60 7.72 -1.21 8.70
CA SER A 60 7.77 -0.40 9.91
C SER A 60 8.66 0.83 9.76
N GLN A 61 9.73 0.71 8.97
CA GLN A 61 10.66 1.81 8.84
C GLN A 61 10.24 2.84 7.81
N TYR A 62 9.59 2.41 6.75
CA TYR A 62 9.36 3.28 5.62
C TYR A 62 7.91 3.58 5.33
N THR A 63 6.97 3.06 6.11
CA THR A 63 5.57 3.41 5.91
C THR A 63 4.99 3.97 7.20
N GLY A 64 3.80 4.48 7.11
CA GLY A 64 3.08 5.00 8.25
C GLY A 64 1.67 5.33 7.86
N LYS A 65 0.94 5.91 8.81
CA LYS A 65 -0.44 6.26 8.57
C LYS A 65 -0.58 7.12 7.32
N GLY A 66 -1.49 6.73 6.46
CA GLY A 66 -1.78 7.51 5.26
C GLY A 66 -0.91 7.24 4.06
N ARG A 67 0.18 6.47 4.23
CA ARG A 67 1.04 6.18 3.10
C ARG A 67 0.37 5.18 2.17
N LYS A 68 0.57 5.38 0.90
CA LYS A 68 -0.03 4.51 -0.11
C LYS A 68 0.99 3.49 -0.56
N ILE A 69 0.62 2.24 -0.49
CA ILE A 69 1.51 1.16 -0.89
C ILE A 69 0.73 0.11 -1.66
N ALA A 70 1.45 -0.64 -2.46
CA ALA A 70 0.91 -1.82 -3.12
C ALA A 70 1.46 -3.03 -2.38
N VAL A 71 0.61 -4.00 -2.12
CA VAL A 71 1.05 -5.22 -1.47
C VAL A 71 0.66 -6.41 -2.31
N GLU A 72 1.50 -7.42 -2.25
CA GLU A 72 1.25 -8.68 -2.93
C GLU A 72 1.46 -9.78 -1.90
N GLY A 73 0.56 -10.72 -1.84
CA GLY A 73 0.68 -11.79 -0.88
C GLY A 73 -0.41 -12.82 -1.06
N ARG A 74 -0.77 -13.47 0.02
CA ARG A 74 -1.80 -14.49 -0.01
C ARG A 74 -2.75 -14.28 1.14
N ILE A 75 -3.95 -14.77 0.99
CA ILE A 75 -4.96 -14.69 2.02
C ILE A 75 -4.80 -15.88 2.95
N GLN A 76 -4.89 -15.61 4.24
CA GLN A 76 -4.86 -16.70 5.20
C GLN A 76 -5.93 -16.46 6.25
N THR A 77 -6.47 -17.54 6.77
CA THR A 77 -7.43 -17.42 7.86
C THR A 77 -6.84 -18.11 9.08
N ARG A 78 -7.27 -17.64 10.24
CA ARG A 78 -6.87 -18.29 11.49
C ARG A 78 -8.02 -18.17 12.47
N SER A 79 -8.05 -19.06 13.43
CA SER A 79 -9.06 -18.99 14.46
C SER A 79 -8.40 -18.60 15.77
N TYR A 80 -9.13 -17.94 16.61
CA TYR A 80 -8.66 -17.57 17.94
C TYR A 80 -9.85 -17.51 18.88
N ASP A 81 -9.57 -17.63 20.17
CA ASP A 81 -10.62 -17.56 21.16
C ASP A 81 -10.79 -16.14 21.63
N SER A 82 -12.03 -15.66 21.60
CA SER A 82 -12.28 -14.33 22.08
C SER A 82 -12.42 -14.36 23.59
N LYS A 83 -12.52 -13.18 24.19
CA LYS A 83 -12.58 -13.09 25.63
C LYS A 83 -13.84 -13.74 26.20
N ASP A 84 -14.89 -13.81 25.42
CA ASP A 84 -16.12 -14.42 25.90
C ASP A 84 -16.16 -15.93 25.67
N GLY A 85 -15.06 -16.51 25.23
CA GLY A 85 -14.97 -17.94 25.03
C GLY A 85 -15.46 -18.41 23.67
N THR A 86 -15.88 -17.51 22.82
CA THR A 86 -16.35 -17.87 21.50
C THR A 86 -15.21 -17.97 20.53
N LYS A 87 -15.25 -18.98 19.66
CA LYS A 87 -14.22 -19.09 18.65
C LYS A 87 -14.48 -18.10 17.55
N ARG A 88 -13.47 -17.36 17.19
CA ARG A 88 -13.59 -16.37 16.12
C ARG A 88 -12.57 -16.62 15.04
N TYR A 89 -12.86 -16.12 13.86
CA TYR A 89 -12.00 -16.32 12.70
C TYR A 89 -11.55 -14.97 12.18
N ALA A 90 -10.31 -14.92 11.77
CA ALA A 90 -9.75 -13.73 11.17
C ALA A 90 -9.25 -14.06 9.79
N THR A 91 -9.53 -13.19 8.83
CA THR A 91 -9.01 -13.31 7.47
C THR A 91 -8.04 -12.17 7.28
N GLU A 92 -6.84 -12.49 6.88
CA GLU A 92 -5.82 -11.46 6.72
C GLU A 92 -4.95 -11.80 5.52
N VAL A 93 -4.21 -10.79 5.04
CA VAL A 93 -3.30 -10.97 3.92
C VAL A 93 -1.90 -11.08 4.48
N VAL A 94 -1.20 -12.17 4.15
CA VAL A 94 0.19 -12.31 4.50
C VAL A 94 0.98 -11.67 3.37
N VAL A 95 1.64 -10.56 3.68
CA VAL A 95 2.32 -9.77 2.67
C VAL A 95 3.65 -10.41 2.31
N GLN A 96 3.86 -10.67 1.05
CA GLN A 96 5.10 -11.27 0.58
C GLN A 96 6.00 -10.22 -0.05
N SER A 97 5.43 -9.20 -0.67
CA SER A 97 6.21 -8.09 -1.20
C SER A 97 5.37 -6.83 -1.20
N MET A 98 6.02 -5.69 -1.26
CA MET A 98 5.31 -4.44 -1.26
C MET A 98 6.10 -3.41 -2.06
N GLU A 99 5.39 -2.41 -2.57
CA GLU A 99 5.98 -1.32 -3.31
C GLU A 99 5.37 -0.01 -2.82
N PHE A 100 6.15 1.05 -2.83
CA PHE A 100 5.64 2.34 -2.45
C PHE A 100 4.95 2.99 -3.64
N CYS A 101 3.79 3.55 -3.40
CA CYS A 101 3.03 4.23 -4.43
C CYS A 101 2.94 5.72 -4.23
N ASP A 102 3.49 6.21 -3.11
CA ASP A 102 3.57 7.63 -2.84
C ASP A 102 4.94 8.12 -3.19
N SER A 103 5.03 9.39 -3.52
CA SER A 103 6.35 9.96 -3.62
C SER A 103 6.89 10.11 -2.21
N LYS A 104 8.18 9.93 -2.11
CA LYS A 104 8.75 10.02 -0.85
C LYS A 104 8.70 11.38 -0.33
N GLY A 105 8.57 11.51 0.85
CA GLY A 105 8.51 12.83 1.36
C GLY A 105 7.20 13.45 1.25
N GLY A 106 6.34 12.78 0.95
CA GLY A 106 5.10 13.28 1.06
C GLY A 106 4.91 14.40 0.40
N GLY A 107 4.81 14.42 -0.14
CA GLY A 107 4.38 15.35 -0.67
C GLY A 107 4.73 16.46 -0.61
N GLN A 108 5.20 16.85 -0.57
CA GLN A 108 5.39 17.89 -0.50
C GLN A 108 5.82 18.25 -1.38
N ASP A 109 5.99 18.25 -1.71
CA ASP A 109 6.23 18.67 -2.34
C ASP A 109 6.27 18.97 -3.21
N GLY A 110 6.06 18.69 -3.52
CA GLY A 110 5.96 18.88 -4.50
C GLY A 110 6.40 19.86 -4.98
N SER A 111 6.38 20.22 -4.91
CA SER A 111 6.56 21.22 -5.23
C SER A 111 7.57 21.36 -5.91
N THR A 112 7.95 21.36 -6.04
CA THR A 112 8.85 21.61 -6.48
C THR A 112 9.25 21.30 -7.44
N SER A 113 9.29 21.03 -7.84
CA SER A 113 9.63 20.68 -8.73
C SER A 113 9.86 21.36 -9.66
N PRO A 114 9.97 21.73 -9.92
CA PRO A 114 10.05 22.45 -10.76
C PRO A 114 10.94 22.44 -11.59
N ALA A 115 11.31 22.66 -11.65
CA ALA A 115 12.23 22.64 -12.24
C ALA A 115 12.33 22.33 -13.46
N ALA A 116 11.93 22.39 -13.94
CA ALA A 116 11.88 22.01 -15.01
C ALA A 116 12.69 22.69 -15.85
N PRO A 117 13.37 22.34 -16.40
CA PRO A 117 14.14 22.96 -17.16
C PRO A 117 13.63 23.06 -18.36
N PRO A 118 13.38 23.77 -18.63
CA PRO A 118 12.75 23.91 -19.64
C PRO A 118 13.39 23.85 -20.85
N GLU A 119 14.22 24.12 -21.04
CA GLU A 119 14.67 24.15 -22.11
C GLU A 119 14.62 23.22 -23.00
N GLN A 120 14.74 22.48 -22.96
CA GLN A 120 14.81 21.58 -23.80
C GLN A 120 13.89 21.47 -24.66
N GLN A 121 13.12 21.90 -24.60
CA GLN A 121 12.14 21.72 -25.27
C GLN A 121 12.29 21.96 -26.57
N GLY A 122 12.69 22.56 -26.91
CA GLY A 122 12.62 22.81 -28.17
C GLY A 122 12.99 21.80 -29.06
N ILE A 123 13.75 21.07 -28.79
CA ILE A 123 14.15 20.19 -29.60
C ILE A 123 13.34 19.22 -30.05
N PHE A 124 12.71 18.88 -29.48
CA PHE A 124 11.98 17.82 -29.84
C PHE A 124 10.85 17.97 -30.29
N ASP A 125 10.57 18.69 -30.44
CA ASP A 125 9.44 18.89 -30.85
C ASP A 125 8.87 17.88 -31.49
N GLY A 126 8.98 17.68 -32.04
CA GLY A 126 8.34 16.88 -32.67
C GLY A 126 8.00 15.71 -32.20
N SER A 127 8.30 15.37 -32.08
CA SER A 127 8.03 14.26 -31.75
C SER A 127 7.15 13.88 -30.98
N ARG A 128 6.92 14.24 -31.02
CA ARG A 128 6.20 13.87 -30.48
C ARG A 128 5.36 13.41 -29.95
N ALA A 129 5.33 13.39 -30.05
CA ALA A 129 4.53 13.09 -29.67
C ALA A 129 3.96 12.29 -29.19
N VAL A 130 4.10 12.07 -29.30
CA VAL A 130 3.46 11.38 -28.95
C VAL A 130 3.06 10.66 -28.26
N ALA A 131 3.26 10.56 -28.30
CA ALA A 131 2.81 9.91 -27.81
C ALA A 131 2.31 9.56 -26.99
N ASP A 132 2.35 9.79 -26.98
CA ASP A 132 1.86 9.45 -26.27
C ASP A 132 1.35 9.06 -25.53
N SER A 133 1.47 9.24 -25.66
CA SER A 133 0.94 9.04 -25.06
C SER A 133 0.33 8.61 -24.45
N ASP A 134 0.40 8.48 -24.55
CA ASP A 134 -0.23 8.14 -24.16
C ASP A 134 -0.51 7.21 -23.46
N ILE A 135 -0.15 6.84 -23.35
CA ILE A 135 -0.29 5.96 -22.80
C ILE A 135 -0.79 5.61 -21.86
N PRO A 136 -1.19 5.36 -21.58
CA PRO A 136 -1.73 5.20 -20.65
C PRO A 136 -1.83 4.39 -19.78
N PHE A 137 -1.72 4.12 -19.73
CA PHE A 137 -1.96 3.39 -18.91
C PHE A 137 -2.25 3.44 -18.11
#